data_653ca9b23a7cd979416fb304d0df52b2
#
_entry.id   653ca9b23a7cd979416fb304d0df52b2
#
_cell.length_a   1.000
_cell.length_b   1.000
_cell.length_c   1.000
_cell.angle_alpha   90.00
_cell.angle_beta   90.00
_cell.angle_gamma   90.00
#
_symmetry.space_group_name_H-M   'P 1'
#
loop_
_entity.id
_entity.type
_entity.pdbx_description
1 polymer ?
#
loop_
_entity_poly.entity_id
_entity_poly.type
_entity_poly.pdbx_seq_one_letter_code
_entity_poly.pdbx_strand_id
1 'polypeptide(L)'
;RMVVTECGHAYRATVVEGPYWAGFKDGQTPIPSFHYVEWVAEALRTGKIKIDPDKRIKEPVTYQDSCNYIRNAGLSDVAREIMSYIAEDFREMWPNREHNFCCGGGGGLNGIGRYRQQRNIGLKVKRDQILATGAKLVVAPCHNCWDAIRDLEEVYKVGIRWTFLKPLLISMVEV
;
A
#
# COMPACT_ATOMS: atom_id res chain seq x y z
N ARG A 1 -17.11 -10.36 16.26
CA ARG A 1 -16.97 -9.11 15.53
C ARG A 1 -15.48 -8.84 15.31
N MET A 2 -15.12 -8.30 14.17
CA MET A 2 -13.73 -7.93 13.83
C MET A 2 -13.73 -6.58 13.10
N VAL A 3 -12.61 -5.89 13.10
CA VAL A 3 -12.37 -4.70 12.29
C VAL A 3 -11.38 -5.06 11.19
N VAL A 4 -11.72 -4.75 9.95
CA VAL A 4 -10.79 -4.86 8.80
C VAL A 4 -10.57 -3.46 8.26
N THR A 5 -9.35 -2.98 8.37
CA THR A 5 -8.95 -1.65 7.93
C THR A 5 -8.35 -1.70 6.53
N GLU A 6 -8.59 -0.68 5.73
CA GLU A 6 -7.98 -0.52 4.42
C GLU A 6 -6.85 0.50 4.46
N CYS A 7 -7.01 1.54 5.26
CA CYS A 7 -6.03 2.62 5.39
C CYS A 7 -5.00 2.29 6.46
N GLY A 8 -3.72 2.44 6.16
CA GLY A 8 -2.66 2.22 7.12
C GLY A 8 -2.76 3.11 8.37
N HIS A 9 -3.34 4.31 8.28
CA HIS A 9 -3.61 5.16 9.44
C HIS A 9 -4.67 4.55 10.36
N ALA A 10 -5.77 4.04 9.78
CA ALA A 10 -6.81 3.37 10.55
C ALA A 10 -6.25 2.11 11.23
N TYR A 11 -5.44 1.32 10.52
CA TYR A 11 -4.78 0.15 11.09
C TYR A 11 -3.89 0.53 12.28
N ARG A 12 -2.99 1.49 12.10
CA ARG A 12 -2.14 1.97 13.18
C ARG A 12 -2.95 2.48 14.38
N ALA A 13 -4.00 3.26 14.13
CA ALA A 13 -4.85 3.79 15.19
C ALA A 13 -5.61 2.69 15.95
N THR A 14 -6.08 1.63 15.26
CA THR A 14 -6.86 0.57 15.91
C THR A 14 -6.01 -0.51 16.55
N VAL A 15 -4.85 -0.84 15.99
CA VAL A 15 -4.03 -1.97 16.43
C VAL A 15 -2.87 -1.53 17.32
N VAL A 16 -2.27 -0.36 17.04
CA VAL A 16 -1.06 0.10 17.75
C VAL A 16 -1.40 1.15 18.80
N GLU A 17 -2.00 2.25 18.40
CA GLU A 17 -2.19 3.43 19.26
C GLU A 17 -3.45 3.34 20.14
N GLY A 18 -4.58 2.91 19.58
CA GLY A 18 -5.86 2.87 20.28
C GLY A 18 -5.84 2.01 21.54
N PRO A 19 -5.30 0.76 21.49
CA PRO A 19 -5.18 -0.07 22.69
C PRO A 19 -4.35 0.58 23.79
N TYR A 20 -3.23 1.19 23.44
CA TYR A 20 -2.37 1.91 24.38
C TYR A 20 -3.13 3.06 25.09
N TRP A 21 -3.79 3.93 24.31
CA TRP A 21 -4.53 5.05 24.86
C TRP A 21 -5.77 4.62 25.65
N ALA A 22 -6.34 3.47 25.33
CA ALA A 22 -7.45 2.87 26.07
C ALA A 22 -7.01 2.11 27.33
N GLY A 23 -5.71 2.07 27.65
CA GLY A 23 -5.17 1.44 28.85
C GLY A 23 -5.05 -0.08 28.75
N PHE A 24 -5.08 -0.65 27.54
CA PHE A 24 -4.80 -2.08 27.35
C PHE A 24 -3.29 -2.34 27.38
N LYS A 25 -2.91 -3.54 27.84
CA LYS A 25 -1.51 -3.98 27.77
C LYS A 25 -1.08 -4.16 26.31
N ASP A 26 0.21 -4.04 26.06
CA ASP A 26 0.80 -4.24 24.73
C ASP A 26 0.32 -5.56 24.08
N GLY A 27 -0.12 -5.47 22.83
CA GLY A 27 -0.64 -6.59 22.07
C GLY A 27 -2.08 -7.02 22.40
N GLN A 28 -2.72 -6.40 23.39
CA GLN A 28 -4.13 -6.65 23.69
C GLN A 28 -5.01 -5.65 22.94
N THR A 29 -6.00 -6.16 22.23
CA THR A 29 -7.05 -5.34 21.60
C THR A 29 -8.41 -5.86 22.03
N PRO A 30 -9.38 -4.97 22.34
CA PRO A 30 -10.72 -5.40 22.74
C PRO A 30 -11.49 -6.03 21.56
N ILE A 31 -11.07 -5.75 20.34
CA ILE A 31 -11.69 -6.26 19.13
C ILE A 31 -10.55 -6.67 18.16
N PRO A 32 -10.55 -7.92 17.67
CA PRO A 32 -9.60 -8.35 16.66
C PRO A 32 -9.61 -7.38 15.46
N SER A 33 -8.45 -6.83 15.12
CA SER A 33 -8.32 -5.83 14.07
C SER A 33 -7.20 -6.24 13.12
N PHE A 34 -7.49 -6.15 11.83
CA PHE A 34 -6.58 -6.58 10.76
C PHE A 34 -6.50 -5.49 9.68
N HIS A 35 -5.35 -5.42 9.02
CA HIS A 35 -5.30 -4.76 7.73
C HIS A 35 -5.80 -5.71 6.64
N TYR A 36 -6.54 -5.22 5.65
CA TYR A 36 -7.12 -6.10 4.63
C TYR A 36 -6.07 -6.94 3.88
N VAL A 37 -4.84 -6.44 3.76
CA VAL A 37 -3.74 -7.20 3.11
C VAL A 37 -3.39 -8.48 3.85
N GLU A 38 -3.47 -8.50 5.20
CA GLU A 38 -3.25 -9.72 5.98
C GLU A 38 -4.32 -10.78 5.67
N TRP A 39 -5.58 -10.34 5.62
CA TRP A 39 -6.68 -11.22 5.28
C TRP A 39 -6.59 -11.75 3.85
N VAL A 40 -6.22 -10.89 2.89
CA VAL A 40 -6.03 -11.29 1.48
C VAL A 40 -4.89 -12.29 1.34
N ALA A 41 -3.75 -12.04 1.95
CA ALA A 41 -2.61 -12.97 1.91
C ALA A 41 -2.97 -14.34 2.48
N GLU A 42 -3.67 -14.36 3.61
CA GLU A 42 -4.15 -15.61 4.21
C GLU A 42 -5.16 -16.33 3.30
N ALA A 43 -6.07 -15.60 2.67
CA ALA A 43 -7.05 -16.17 1.76
C ALA A 43 -6.39 -16.76 0.49
N LEU A 44 -5.36 -16.10 -0.04
CA LEU A 44 -4.55 -16.62 -1.15
C LEU A 44 -3.77 -17.88 -0.74
N ARG A 45 -3.08 -17.82 0.40
CA ARG A 45 -2.27 -18.93 0.93
C ARG A 45 -3.10 -20.19 1.19
N THR A 46 -4.30 -20.00 1.70
CA THR A 46 -5.23 -21.11 2.01
C THR A 46 -6.09 -21.53 0.81
N GLY A 47 -5.94 -20.89 -0.34
CA GLY A 47 -6.72 -21.20 -1.55
C GLY A 47 -8.20 -20.80 -1.47
N LYS A 48 -8.59 -20.00 -0.47
CA LYS A 48 -9.95 -19.41 -0.38
C LYS A 48 -10.20 -18.39 -1.47
N ILE A 49 -9.15 -17.72 -1.93
CA ILE A 49 -9.13 -16.87 -3.11
C ILE A 49 -8.09 -17.45 -4.05
N LYS A 50 -8.44 -17.59 -5.32
CA LYS A 50 -7.52 -17.98 -6.38
C LYS A 50 -7.41 -16.87 -7.39
N ILE A 51 -6.21 -16.64 -7.88
CA ILE A 51 -5.92 -15.67 -8.94
C ILE A 51 -5.96 -16.42 -10.27
N ASP A 52 -6.73 -15.90 -11.21
CA ASP A 52 -6.74 -16.35 -12.57
C ASP A 52 -5.36 -16.12 -13.22
N PRO A 53 -4.65 -17.17 -13.65
CA PRO A 53 -3.32 -17.04 -14.21
C PRO A 53 -3.26 -16.11 -15.42
N ASP A 54 -4.32 -16.07 -16.22
CA ASP A 54 -4.38 -15.25 -17.44
C ASP A 54 -4.53 -13.76 -17.14
N LYS A 55 -5.00 -13.42 -15.94
CA LYS A 55 -5.20 -12.04 -15.47
C LYS A 55 -4.01 -11.49 -14.71
N ARG A 56 -2.95 -12.27 -14.49
CA ARG A 56 -1.75 -11.78 -13.82
C ARG A 56 -1.10 -10.62 -14.57
N ILE A 57 -0.47 -9.71 -13.84
CA ILE A 57 0.25 -8.58 -14.42
C ILE A 57 1.52 -9.09 -15.08
N LYS A 58 1.59 -8.96 -16.43
CA LYS A 58 2.73 -9.43 -17.24
C LYS A 58 3.77 -8.32 -17.48
N GLU A 59 3.38 -7.06 -17.31
CA GLU A 59 4.27 -5.93 -17.45
C GLU A 59 5.05 -5.64 -16.17
N PRO A 60 6.18 -4.90 -16.26
CA PRO A 60 6.92 -4.47 -15.09
C PRO A 60 6.04 -3.67 -14.13
N VAL A 61 5.93 -4.13 -12.90
CA VAL A 61 5.10 -3.54 -11.85
C VAL A 61 5.90 -3.31 -10.56
N THR A 62 5.61 -2.22 -9.87
CA THR A 62 6.17 -1.95 -8.54
C THR A 62 5.07 -1.69 -7.52
N TYR A 63 5.44 -1.71 -6.26
CA TYR A 63 4.51 -1.55 -5.14
C TYR A 63 4.92 -0.39 -4.24
N GLN A 64 3.94 0.44 -3.88
CA GLN A 64 4.15 1.51 -2.92
C GLN A 64 3.98 0.99 -1.50
N ASP A 65 5.06 0.85 -0.79
CA ASP A 65 5.03 0.55 0.64
C ASP A 65 4.31 1.66 1.43
N SER A 66 3.17 1.34 2.02
CA SER A 66 2.45 2.29 2.86
C SER A 66 3.09 2.35 4.25
N CYS A 67 3.60 3.53 4.62
CA CYS A 67 4.42 3.71 5.82
C CYS A 67 3.73 3.25 7.12
N ASN A 68 2.42 3.42 7.23
CA ASN A 68 1.74 3.14 8.49
C ASN A 68 1.53 1.65 8.80
N TYR A 69 1.31 0.79 7.80
CA TYR A 69 1.23 -0.63 8.07
C TYR A 69 2.55 -1.38 7.81
N ILE A 70 3.43 -0.82 6.96
CA ILE A 70 4.75 -1.42 6.73
C ILE A 70 5.70 -1.03 7.86
N ARG A 71 6.09 0.24 7.95
CA ARG A 71 7.09 0.72 8.91
C ARG A 71 6.62 0.66 10.35
N ASN A 72 5.37 1.06 10.61
CA ASN A 72 4.85 1.19 11.96
C ASN A 72 4.20 -0.10 12.49
N ALA A 73 3.89 -1.06 11.62
CA ALA A 73 3.18 -2.28 12.00
C ALA A 73 3.79 -3.59 11.44
N GLY A 74 4.93 -3.53 10.74
CA GLY A 74 5.73 -4.70 10.39
C GLY A 74 5.18 -5.59 9.27
N LEU A 75 4.21 -5.12 8.47
CA LEU A 75 3.53 -5.94 7.46
C LEU A 75 4.23 -5.94 6.08
N SER A 76 5.56 -5.81 6.03
CA SER A 76 6.31 -5.69 4.77
C SER A 76 6.26 -6.95 3.90
N ASP A 77 6.33 -8.13 4.51
CA ASP A 77 6.40 -9.39 3.77
C ASP A 77 5.03 -9.79 3.20
N VAL A 78 3.96 -9.42 3.87
CA VAL A 78 2.58 -9.67 3.41
C VAL A 78 2.33 -9.03 2.04
N ALA A 79 2.85 -7.82 1.81
CA ALA A 79 2.73 -7.15 0.53
C ALA A 79 3.45 -7.91 -0.59
N ARG A 80 4.67 -8.41 -0.32
CA ARG A 80 5.46 -9.20 -1.29
C ARG A 80 4.81 -10.53 -1.60
N GLU A 81 4.24 -11.17 -0.58
CA GLU A 81 3.48 -12.39 -0.77
C GLU A 81 2.31 -12.17 -1.75
N ILE A 82 1.49 -11.13 -1.54
CA ILE A 82 0.41 -10.81 -2.48
C ILE A 82 0.95 -10.54 -3.89
N MET A 83 2.02 -9.73 -4.01
CA MET A 83 2.60 -9.42 -5.33
C MET A 83 3.09 -10.66 -6.05
N SER A 84 3.60 -11.69 -5.36
CA SER A 84 4.04 -12.94 -5.98
C SER A 84 2.89 -13.74 -6.63
N TYR A 85 1.68 -13.61 -6.13
CA TYR A 85 0.48 -14.22 -6.74
C TYR A 85 0.00 -13.47 -7.98
N ILE A 86 0.12 -12.12 -7.99
CA ILE A 86 -0.56 -11.30 -9.00
C ILE A 86 0.37 -10.74 -10.09
N ALA A 87 1.68 -10.79 -9.92
CA ALA A 87 2.64 -10.20 -10.85
C ALA A 87 3.70 -11.20 -11.31
N GLU A 88 4.11 -11.10 -12.58
CA GLU A 88 5.19 -11.89 -13.16
C GLU A 88 6.54 -11.15 -13.10
N ASP A 89 6.55 -9.84 -13.28
CA ASP A 89 7.74 -8.98 -13.22
C ASP A 89 7.57 -7.91 -12.12
N PHE A 90 7.70 -8.34 -10.86
CA PHE A 90 7.66 -7.43 -9.72
C PHE A 90 9.03 -6.82 -9.47
N ARG A 91 9.08 -5.49 -9.44
CA ARG A 91 10.31 -4.70 -9.24
C ARG A 91 10.24 -3.86 -7.99
N GLU A 92 11.15 -4.10 -7.07
CA GLU A 92 11.23 -3.36 -5.81
C GLU A 92 11.69 -1.92 -6.03
N MET A 93 11.07 -0.99 -5.33
CA MET A 93 11.65 0.34 -5.12
C MET A 93 12.82 0.24 -4.13
N TRP A 94 13.78 1.12 -4.23
CA TRP A 94 14.86 1.23 -3.25
C TRP A 94 14.97 2.66 -2.73
N PRO A 95 15.07 2.87 -1.39
CA PRO A 95 14.84 1.90 -0.31
C PRO A 95 13.39 1.45 -0.23
N ASN A 96 13.14 0.29 0.39
CA ASN A 96 11.83 -0.33 0.53
C ASN A 96 11.55 -0.78 1.96
N ARG A 97 10.42 -1.46 2.17
CA ARG A 97 9.99 -2.01 3.47
C ARG A 97 9.94 -0.91 4.53
N GLU A 98 10.51 -1.14 5.71
CA GLU A 98 10.58 -0.17 6.81
C GLU A 98 11.40 1.09 6.47
N HIS A 99 12.32 0.99 5.52
CA HIS A 99 13.15 2.10 5.05
C HIS A 99 12.55 2.88 3.87
N ASN A 100 11.36 2.50 3.42
CA ASN A 100 10.69 3.13 2.28
C ASN A 100 10.55 4.65 2.44
N PHE A 101 10.53 5.36 1.33
CA PHE A 101 10.13 6.77 1.33
C PHE A 101 8.61 6.89 1.29
N CYS A 102 8.09 7.81 2.10
CA CYS A 102 6.66 8.11 2.16
C CYS A 102 6.14 8.58 0.80
N CYS A 103 4.88 8.24 0.50
CA CYS A 103 4.18 8.76 -0.67
C CYS A 103 3.82 10.26 -0.58
N GLY A 104 4.00 10.88 0.60
CA GLY A 104 3.65 12.28 0.82
C GLY A 104 2.15 12.55 1.05
N GLY A 105 1.28 11.53 0.98
CA GLY A 105 -0.17 11.70 1.12
C GLY A 105 -0.71 11.64 2.56
N GLY A 106 0.15 11.32 3.53
CA GLY A 106 -0.27 11.13 4.92
C GLY A 106 -0.44 12.43 5.71
N GLY A 107 -0.88 12.27 6.97
CA GLY A 107 -0.98 13.37 7.91
C GLY A 107 -1.96 14.48 7.52
N GLY A 108 -2.94 14.18 6.67
CA GLY A 108 -3.90 15.18 6.18
C GLY A 108 -3.36 16.09 5.06
N LEU A 109 -2.12 15.95 4.64
CA LEU A 109 -1.51 16.82 3.63
C LEU A 109 -2.24 16.80 2.28
N ASN A 110 -2.87 15.68 1.91
CA ASN A 110 -3.71 15.62 0.70
C ASN A 110 -4.90 16.58 0.76
N GLY A 111 -5.46 16.81 1.96
CA GLY A 111 -6.60 17.70 2.17
C GLY A 111 -6.24 19.17 2.37
N ILE A 112 -4.96 19.52 2.51
CA ILE A 112 -4.53 20.89 2.83
C ILE A 112 -3.91 21.53 1.59
N GLY A 113 -4.75 22.13 0.76
CA GLY A 113 -4.37 22.71 -0.54
C GLY A 113 -3.20 23.70 -0.49
N ARG A 114 -3.09 24.49 0.59
CA ARG A 114 -1.99 25.47 0.75
C ARG A 114 -0.59 24.86 0.76
N TYR A 115 -0.45 23.56 1.11
CA TYR A 115 0.81 22.84 1.14
C TYR A 115 1.04 21.96 -0.10
N ARG A 116 0.17 22.07 -1.12
CA ARG A 116 0.27 21.22 -2.32
C ARG A 116 1.61 21.40 -3.04
N GLN A 117 2.09 22.62 -3.12
CA GLN A 117 3.39 22.91 -3.79
C GLN A 117 4.56 22.25 -3.05
N GLN A 118 4.63 22.41 -1.73
CA GLN A 118 5.69 21.82 -0.89
C GLN A 118 5.64 20.29 -0.95
N ARG A 119 4.43 19.73 -0.86
CA ARG A 119 4.22 18.30 -1.01
C ARG A 119 4.70 17.77 -2.37
N ASN A 120 4.38 18.47 -3.44
CA ASN A 120 4.79 18.09 -4.79
C ASN A 120 6.31 18.12 -4.95
N ILE A 121 7.00 19.10 -4.36
CA ILE A 121 8.48 19.13 -4.32
C ILE A 121 9.01 17.86 -3.62
N GLY A 122 8.43 17.48 -2.49
CA GLY A 122 8.80 16.26 -1.75
C GLY A 122 8.55 14.97 -2.54
N LEU A 123 7.55 14.95 -3.43
CA LEU A 123 7.25 13.80 -4.30
C LEU A 123 8.35 13.50 -5.33
N LYS A 124 9.28 14.43 -5.58
CA LYS A 124 10.41 14.20 -6.49
C LYS A 124 11.21 12.96 -6.12
N VAL A 125 11.46 12.76 -4.83
CA VAL A 125 12.17 11.57 -4.34
C VAL A 125 11.40 10.29 -4.69
N LYS A 126 10.09 10.27 -4.50
CA LYS A 126 9.24 9.12 -4.85
C LYS A 126 9.20 8.89 -6.35
N ARG A 127 9.12 9.96 -7.16
CA ARG A 127 9.23 9.89 -8.61
C ARG A 127 10.51 9.18 -9.04
N ASP A 128 11.64 9.59 -8.49
CA ASP A 128 12.95 9.03 -8.84
C ASP A 128 13.05 7.55 -8.45
N GLN A 129 12.49 7.16 -7.30
CA GLN A 129 12.37 5.74 -6.91
C GLN A 129 11.56 4.93 -7.92
N ILE A 130 10.38 5.42 -8.33
CA ILE A 130 9.52 4.73 -9.30
C ILE A 130 10.25 4.58 -10.63
N LEU A 131 10.83 5.65 -11.16
CA LEU A 131 11.57 5.64 -12.41
C LEU A 131 12.75 4.65 -12.39
N ALA A 132 13.47 4.56 -11.28
CA ALA A 132 14.58 3.64 -11.11
C ALA A 132 14.18 2.16 -11.23
N THR A 133 12.92 1.81 -10.96
CA THR A 133 12.42 0.44 -11.14
C THR A 133 12.20 0.06 -12.61
N GLY A 134 12.00 1.04 -13.49
CA GLY A 134 11.54 0.83 -14.85
C GLY A 134 10.12 0.26 -14.96
N ALA A 135 9.37 0.23 -13.85
CA ALA A 135 7.99 -0.23 -13.84
C ALA A 135 7.06 0.72 -14.60
N LYS A 136 6.03 0.15 -15.20
CA LYS A 136 4.98 0.89 -15.92
C LYS A 136 3.69 1.04 -15.11
N LEU A 137 3.57 0.23 -14.06
CA LEU A 137 2.42 0.22 -13.15
C LEU A 137 2.90 0.32 -11.71
N VAL A 138 2.27 1.19 -10.94
CA VAL A 138 2.46 1.30 -9.49
C VAL A 138 1.20 0.81 -8.78
N VAL A 139 1.34 -0.20 -7.94
CA VAL A 139 0.25 -0.70 -7.09
C VAL A 139 0.33 -0.03 -5.72
N ALA A 140 -0.74 0.62 -5.31
CA ALA A 140 -0.86 1.26 -4.01
C ALA A 140 -1.90 0.55 -3.13
N PRO A 141 -1.56 0.16 -1.91
CA PRO A 141 -2.49 -0.56 -1.03
C PRO A 141 -3.33 0.36 -0.15
N CYS A 142 -2.96 1.62 -0.06
CA CYS A 142 -3.55 2.63 0.81
C CYS A 142 -4.11 3.77 -0.04
N HIS A 143 -5.32 4.23 0.29
CA HIS A 143 -6.00 5.30 -0.45
C HIS A 143 -5.15 6.58 -0.55
N ASN A 144 -4.56 7.02 0.57
CA ASN A 144 -3.69 8.21 0.57
C ASN A 144 -2.45 8.03 -0.34
N CYS A 145 -1.90 6.80 -0.42
CA CYS A 145 -0.78 6.54 -1.32
C CYS A 145 -1.25 6.56 -2.78
N TRP A 146 -2.43 6.02 -3.07
CA TRP A 146 -3.02 6.05 -4.40
C TRP A 146 -3.22 7.48 -4.91
N ASP A 147 -3.81 8.35 -4.06
CA ASP A 147 -3.98 9.78 -4.37
C ASP A 147 -2.63 10.48 -4.60
N ALA A 148 -1.64 10.21 -3.74
CA ALA A 148 -0.34 10.84 -3.86
C ALA A 148 0.42 10.42 -5.14
N ILE A 149 0.28 9.15 -5.57
CA ILE A 149 0.87 8.68 -6.84
C ILE A 149 0.14 9.30 -8.03
N ARG A 150 -1.18 9.47 -7.96
CA ARG A 150 -1.94 10.23 -8.96
C ARG A 150 -1.40 11.65 -9.10
N ASP A 151 -1.27 12.38 -8.00
CA ASP A 151 -0.75 13.74 -8.01
C ASP A 151 0.70 13.81 -8.54
N LEU A 152 1.51 12.79 -8.24
CA LEU A 152 2.86 12.67 -8.78
C LEU A 152 2.84 12.57 -10.32
N GLU A 153 1.97 11.72 -10.88
CA GLU A 153 1.84 11.60 -12.33
C GLU A 153 1.31 12.88 -12.96
N GLU A 154 0.31 13.53 -12.35
CA GLU A 154 -0.24 14.81 -12.82
C GLU A 154 0.83 15.90 -12.90
N VAL A 155 1.75 15.95 -11.92
CA VAL A 155 2.78 17.00 -11.81
C VAL A 155 4.00 16.68 -12.67
N TYR A 156 4.49 15.45 -12.62
CA TYR A 156 5.78 15.09 -13.24
C TYR A 156 5.64 14.39 -14.59
N LYS A 157 4.45 13.89 -14.95
CA LYS A 157 4.13 13.25 -16.25
C LYS A 157 5.18 12.20 -16.64
N VAL A 158 5.47 11.30 -15.71
CA VAL A 158 6.51 10.27 -15.87
C VAL A 158 6.07 9.09 -16.73
N GLY A 159 4.79 9.06 -17.14
CA GLY A 159 4.24 8.03 -18.02
C GLY A 159 3.97 6.70 -17.33
N ILE A 160 3.65 6.74 -16.04
CA ILE A 160 3.25 5.57 -15.26
C ILE A 160 1.73 5.45 -15.15
N ARG A 161 1.25 4.24 -15.01
CA ARG A 161 -0.11 3.96 -14.54
C ARG A 161 -0.08 3.65 -13.05
N TRP A 162 -1.18 3.90 -12.37
CA TRP A 162 -1.31 3.55 -10.96
C TRP A 162 -2.66 2.92 -10.70
N THR A 163 -2.69 2.00 -9.76
CA THR A 163 -3.91 1.32 -9.37
C THR A 163 -3.97 1.09 -7.87
N PHE A 164 -5.17 0.97 -7.36
CA PHE A 164 -5.39 0.58 -5.99
C PHE A 164 -5.45 -0.95 -5.89
N LEU A 165 -4.74 -1.53 -4.91
CA LEU A 165 -4.57 -2.98 -4.80
C LEU A 165 -5.89 -3.74 -4.72
N LYS A 166 -6.87 -3.22 -3.97
CA LYS A 166 -8.14 -3.91 -3.74
C LYS A 166 -8.97 -4.15 -5.01
N PRO A 167 -9.32 -3.14 -5.84
CA PRO A 167 -10.03 -3.38 -7.10
C PRO A 167 -9.21 -4.21 -8.09
N LEU A 168 -7.89 -4.08 -8.08
CA LEU A 168 -7.02 -4.90 -8.91
C LEU A 168 -7.16 -6.39 -8.56
N LEU A 169 -7.08 -6.74 -7.29
CA LEU A 169 -7.28 -8.11 -6.81
C LEU A 169 -8.65 -8.66 -7.19
N ILE A 170 -9.72 -7.87 -6.98
CA ILE A 170 -11.09 -8.27 -7.32
C ILE A 170 -11.20 -8.62 -8.81
N SER A 171 -10.53 -7.86 -9.69
CA SER A 171 -10.57 -8.13 -11.13
C SER A 171 -9.83 -9.39 -11.55
N MET A 172 -8.95 -9.92 -10.70
CA MET A 172 -8.10 -11.07 -10.97
C MET A 172 -8.60 -12.38 -10.37
N VAL A 173 -9.57 -12.33 -9.48
CA VAL A 173 -10.11 -13.55 -8.85
C VAL A 173 -10.78 -14.46 -9.89
N GLU A 174 -10.56 -15.77 -9.74
CA GLU A 174 -11.36 -16.79 -10.45
C GLU A 174 -12.83 -16.71 -9.98
N VAL A 175 -13.75 -16.72 -10.90
CA VAL A 175 -15.21 -16.72 -10.64
C VAL A 175 -15.76 -18.11 -10.82
#